data_f6e78875b630700fafaced887efb49cd
#
_entry.id   f6e78875b630700fafaced887efb49cd
#
_cell.length_a   1.000
_cell.length_b   1.000
_cell.length_c   1.000
_cell.angle_alpha   90.00
_cell.angle_beta   90.00
_cell.angle_gamma   90.00
#
_symmetry.space_group_name_H-M   'P 1'
#
loop_
_entity.id
_entity.type
_entity.pdbx_description
1 polymer ?
#
loop_
_entity_poly.entity_id
_entity_poly.type
_entity_poly.pdbx_seq_one_letter_code
_entity_poly.pdbx_strand_id
1 'polypeptide(L)'
;MSDPRYPEGKFSYTGPLTAEQKKQCLNDIEQTPANLCAAVRGLSDAQLDTPYRDGGWTVRQVVHHFADSHANSFIRFKLALTEDWPTIKPYDEAAWALLPDSLLPIEGSLVFIDALHARFVSLLKSMSDEDFQKGFVHPERGRMTLANNLAIYEWHSRHHVAHITNLRQRMAW
;
A
#
# COMPACT_ATOMS: atom_id res chain seq x y z
N MET A 1 19.28 -15.74 3.80
CA MET A 1 17.86 -15.55 3.41
C MET A 1 17.43 -14.18 3.93
N SER A 2 16.73 -13.40 3.15
CA SER A 2 16.19 -12.11 3.59
C SER A 2 15.14 -12.34 4.69
N ASP A 3 14.97 -11.38 5.60
CA ASP A 3 13.94 -11.42 6.64
C ASP A 3 12.55 -11.41 5.96
N PRO A 4 11.70 -12.44 6.15
CA PRO A 4 10.39 -12.51 5.48
C PRO A 4 9.43 -11.38 5.89
N ARG A 5 9.74 -10.65 6.98
CA ARG A 5 9.00 -9.45 7.37
C ARG A 5 9.31 -8.25 6.48
N TYR A 6 10.47 -8.24 5.83
CA TYR A 6 10.96 -7.12 5.03
C TYR A 6 11.57 -7.62 3.72
N PRO A 7 10.77 -8.22 2.83
CA PRO A 7 11.27 -8.81 1.59
C PRO A 7 11.95 -7.78 0.68
N GLU A 8 11.47 -6.53 0.72
CA GLU A 8 12.02 -5.36 -0.01
C GLU A 8 12.93 -4.48 0.87
N GLY A 9 13.36 -4.97 2.03
CA GLY A 9 14.04 -4.14 3.03
C GLY A 9 13.07 -3.25 3.81
N LYS A 10 13.59 -2.56 4.82
CA LYS A 10 12.82 -1.57 5.59
C LYS A 10 12.68 -0.30 4.79
N PHE A 11 11.51 0.35 4.91
CA PHE A 11 11.32 1.68 4.33
C PHE A 11 12.35 2.67 4.86
N SER A 12 12.93 3.46 3.96
CA SER A 12 13.82 4.57 4.28
C SER A 12 13.49 5.75 3.37
N TYR A 13 13.36 6.92 3.96
CA TYR A 13 13.13 8.17 3.24
C TYR A 13 14.21 9.17 3.66
N THR A 14 15.04 9.55 2.70
CA THR A 14 16.23 10.36 2.97
C THR A 14 16.09 11.83 2.58
N GLY A 15 14.89 12.27 2.21
CA GLY A 15 14.63 13.66 1.86
C GLY A 15 13.76 13.82 0.62
N PRO A 16 13.66 15.03 0.06
CA PRO A 16 12.80 15.30 -1.08
C PRO A 16 13.10 14.38 -2.26
N LEU A 17 12.04 13.85 -2.89
CA LEU A 17 12.17 13.05 -4.11
C LEU A 17 12.65 13.94 -5.26
N THR A 18 13.64 13.46 -6.02
CA THR A 18 13.96 14.05 -7.32
C THR A 18 12.80 13.87 -8.30
N ALA A 19 12.77 14.64 -9.39
CA ALA A 19 11.74 14.50 -10.42
C ALA A 19 11.68 13.07 -11.00
N GLU A 20 12.83 12.42 -11.18
CA GLU A 20 12.91 11.04 -11.67
C GLU A 20 12.36 10.04 -10.64
N GLN A 21 12.73 10.17 -9.36
CA GLN A 21 12.21 9.32 -8.30
C GLN A 21 10.69 9.47 -8.16
N LYS A 22 10.18 10.70 -8.24
CA LYS A 22 8.74 10.97 -8.20
C LYS A 22 8.02 10.30 -9.37
N LYS A 23 8.56 10.43 -10.59
CA LYS A 23 8.04 9.77 -11.78
C LYS A 23 8.03 8.26 -11.63
N GLN A 24 9.10 7.67 -11.09
CA GLN A 24 9.16 6.23 -10.82
C GLN A 24 8.09 5.81 -9.82
N CYS A 25 7.95 6.51 -8.67
CA CYS A 25 6.90 6.22 -7.70
C CYS A 25 5.49 6.27 -8.32
N LEU A 26 5.23 7.26 -9.18
CA LEU A 26 3.95 7.38 -9.89
C LEU A 26 3.68 6.18 -10.79
N ASN A 27 4.68 5.75 -11.56
CA ASN A 27 4.57 4.57 -12.43
C ASN A 27 4.31 3.30 -11.62
N ASP A 28 5.02 3.12 -10.51
CA ASP A 28 4.88 1.93 -9.67
C ASP A 28 3.51 1.90 -8.97
N ILE A 29 3.02 3.04 -8.51
CA ILE A 29 1.66 3.17 -7.99
C ILE A 29 0.61 2.86 -9.07
N GLU A 30 0.82 3.30 -10.31
CA GLU A 30 -0.09 3.01 -11.43
C GLU A 30 -0.13 1.51 -11.75
N GLN A 31 0.98 0.79 -11.64
CA GLN A 31 1.07 -0.66 -11.89
C GLN A 31 0.60 -1.51 -10.70
N THR A 32 0.40 -0.92 -9.54
CA THR A 32 0.08 -1.64 -8.30
C THR A 32 -1.12 -2.58 -8.41
N PRO A 33 -2.30 -2.19 -8.99
CA PRO A 33 -3.44 -3.11 -9.11
C PRO A 33 -3.12 -4.33 -9.97
N ALA A 34 -2.45 -4.12 -11.10
CA ALA A 34 -2.06 -5.21 -12.01
C ALA A 34 -1.06 -6.17 -11.33
N ASN A 35 -0.09 -5.63 -10.59
CA ASN A 35 0.91 -6.42 -9.87
C ASN A 35 0.25 -7.25 -8.75
N LEU A 36 -0.67 -6.66 -7.98
CA LEU A 36 -1.42 -7.39 -6.94
C LEU A 36 -2.29 -8.49 -7.54
N CYS A 37 -3.06 -8.20 -8.60
CA CYS A 37 -3.84 -9.20 -9.32
C CYS A 37 -2.97 -10.35 -9.84
N ALA A 38 -1.81 -10.05 -10.42
CA ALA A 38 -0.87 -11.06 -10.91
C ALA A 38 -0.32 -11.94 -9.77
N ALA A 39 -0.02 -11.32 -8.61
CA ALA A 39 0.52 -12.03 -7.45
C ALA A 39 -0.47 -13.06 -6.88
N VAL A 40 -1.78 -12.81 -6.94
CA VAL A 40 -2.80 -13.73 -6.38
C VAL A 40 -3.46 -14.61 -7.43
N ARG A 41 -3.17 -14.41 -8.71
CA ARG A 41 -3.82 -15.13 -9.81
C ARG A 41 -3.68 -16.65 -9.67
N GLY A 42 -4.82 -17.35 -9.72
CA GLY A 42 -4.89 -18.82 -9.69
C GLY A 42 -4.66 -19.45 -8.32
N LEU A 43 -4.55 -18.65 -7.25
CA LEU A 43 -4.50 -19.19 -5.89
C LEU A 43 -5.88 -19.73 -5.48
N SER A 44 -5.89 -20.92 -4.90
CA SER A 44 -7.08 -21.50 -4.25
C SER A 44 -7.35 -20.83 -2.90
N ASP A 45 -8.55 -21.01 -2.34
CA ASP A 45 -8.89 -20.52 -1.00
C ASP A 45 -7.90 -21.01 0.07
N ALA A 46 -7.51 -22.28 0.01
CA ALA A 46 -6.50 -22.83 0.94
C ALA A 46 -5.15 -22.13 0.85
N GLN A 47 -4.75 -21.72 -0.37
CA GLN A 47 -3.52 -20.94 -0.59
C GLN A 47 -3.69 -19.48 -0.13
N LEU A 48 -4.85 -18.88 -0.38
CA LEU A 48 -5.20 -17.54 0.12
C LEU A 48 -5.21 -17.49 1.65
N ASP A 49 -5.60 -18.56 2.32
CA ASP A 49 -5.64 -18.65 3.78
C ASP A 49 -4.31 -19.10 4.42
N THR A 50 -3.25 -19.25 3.60
CA THR A 50 -1.91 -19.56 4.09
C THR A 50 -1.18 -18.29 4.51
N PRO A 51 -0.59 -18.25 5.74
CA PRO A 51 0.23 -17.13 6.19
C PRO A 51 1.51 -16.97 5.37
N TYR A 52 1.88 -15.72 5.01
CA TYR A 52 3.11 -15.48 4.25
C TYR A 52 4.39 -15.80 5.06
N ARG A 53 4.29 -15.89 6.39
CA ARG A 53 5.33 -16.35 7.34
C ARG A 53 4.66 -16.84 8.63
N ASP A 54 5.41 -17.50 9.50
CA ASP A 54 4.94 -17.91 10.83
C ASP A 54 4.47 -16.69 11.63
N GLY A 55 3.22 -16.74 12.12
CA GLY A 55 2.57 -15.66 12.86
C GLY A 55 2.32 -14.39 12.02
N GLY A 56 2.44 -14.46 10.69
CA GLY A 56 2.08 -13.38 9.77
C GLY A 56 0.63 -13.46 9.32
N TRP A 57 0.21 -12.47 8.55
CA TRP A 57 -1.09 -12.45 7.90
C TRP A 57 -1.19 -13.50 6.79
N THR A 58 -2.38 -14.00 6.53
CA THR A 58 -2.67 -14.79 5.35
C THR A 58 -2.58 -13.92 4.09
N VAL A 59 -2.44 -14.56 2.93
CA VAL A 59 -2.49 -13.84 1.64
C VAL A 59 -3.80 -13.06 1.51
N ARG A 60 -4.93 -13.65 1.92
CA ARG A 60 -6.25 -13.02 1.95
C ARG A 60 -6.24 -11.73 2.76
N GLN A 61 -5.74 -11.78 4.00
CA GLN A 61 -5.61 -10.60 4.86
C GLN A 61 -4.67 -9.53 4.25
N VAL A 62 -3.58 -9.93 3.60
CA VAL A 62 -2.70 -8.98 2.90
C VAL A 62 -3.45 -8.25 1.78
N VAL A 63 -4.30 -8.94 1.00
CA VAL A 63 -5.09 -8.30 -0.08
C VAL A 63 -6.11 -7.31 0.49
N HIS A 64 -6.83 -7.68 1.55
CA HIS A 64 -7.79 -6.77 2.17
C HIS A 64 -7.10 -5.58 2.83
N HIS A 65 -6.00 -5.81 3.57
CA HIS A 65 -5.17 -4.74 4.13
C HIS A 65 -4.65 -3.77 3.05
N PHE A 66 -4.31 -4.29 1.89
CA PHE A 66 -3.87 -3.45 0.76
C PHE A 66 -4.95 -2.44 0.38
N ALA A 67 -6.20 -2.90 0.26
CA ALA A 67 -7.36 -2.06 -0.04
C ALA A 67 -7.55 -0.97 1.03
N ASP A 68 -7.56 -1.37 2.30
CA ASP A 68 -7.73 -0.46 3.44
C ASP A 68 -6.64 0.60 3.52
N SER A 69 -5.38 0.16 3.40
CA SER A 69 -4.23 1.03 3.51
C SER A 69 -4.20 2.07 2.39
N HIS A 70 -4.44 1.66 1.14
CA HIS A 70 -4.43 2.57 -0.01
C HIS A 70 -5.61 3.54 0.01
N ALA A 71 -6.80 3.14 0.50
CA ALA A 71 -7.92 4.03 0.74
C ALA A 71 -7.58 5.11 1.77
N ASN A 72 -6.95 4.73 2.89
CA ASN A 72 -6.47 5.67 3.88
C ASN A 72 -5.44 6.66 3.31
N SER A 73 -4.51 6.18 2.49
CA SER A 73 -3.55 7.07 1.81
C SER A 73 -4.25 8.08 0.90
N PHE A 74 -5.16 7.64 0.06
CA PHE A 74 -5.91 8.50 -0.83
C PHE A 74 -6.66 9.61 -0.07
N ILE A 75 -7.29 9.25 1.06
CA ILE A 75 -7.96 10.21 1.94
C ILE A 75 -6.94 11.21 2.51
N ARG A 76 -5.78 10.75 2.99
CA ARG A 76 -4.71 11.61 3.53
C ARG A 76 -4.18 12.60 2.48
N PHE A 77 -4.01 12.18 1.22
CA PHE A 77 -3.67 13.09 0.13
C PHE A 77 -4.72 14.18 -0.05
N LYS A 78 -6.01 13.83 -0.07
CA LYS A 78 -7.09 14.80 -0.25
C LYS A 78 -7.17 15.78 0.91
N LEU A 79 -7.05 15.31 2.14
CA LEU A 79 -7.02 16.17 3.33
C LEU A 79 -5.85 17.16 3.25
N ALA A 80 -4.63 16.69 3.00
CA ALA A 80 -3.45 17.56 2.93
C ALA A 80 -3.47 18.55 1.75
N LEU A 81 -4.20 18.25 0.68
CA LEU A 81 -4.37 19.17 -0.45
C LEU A 81 -5.42 20.26 -0.19
N THR A 82 -6.34 20.04 0.74
CA THR A 82 -7.48 20.93 1.01
C THR A 82 -7.43 21.62 2.35
N GLU A 83 -6.54 21.21 3.25
CA GLU A 83 -6.40 21.72 4.59
C GLU A 83 -4.91 22.00 4.90
N ASP A 84 -4.64 22.92 5.82
CA ASP A 84 -3.27 23.25 6.26
C ASP A 84 -2.82 22.27 7.36
N TRP A 85 -1.93 21.35 7.02
CA TRP A 85 -1.36 20.34 7.92
C TRP A 85 -2.38 19.63 8.83
N PRO A 86 -3.45 19.04 8.26
CA PRO A 86 -4.47 18.35 9.05
C PRO A 86 -3.86 17.22 9.86
N THR A 87 -4.37 17.00 11.07
CA THR A 87 -4.02 15.81 11.84
C THR A 87 -4.88 14.64 11.36
N ILE A 88 -4.22 13.58 10.87
CA ILE A 88 -4.92 12.38 10.41
C ILE A 88 -5.18 11.43 11.59
N LYS A 89 -6.21 10.59 11.45
CA LYS A 89 -6.44 9.50 12.38
C LYS A 89 -5.71 8.24 11.88
N PRO A 90 -4.77 7.67 12.66
CA PRO A 90 -4.23 6.34 12.38
C PRO A 90 -5.29 5.28 12.65
N TYR A 91 -5.12 4.10 12.09
CA TYR A 91 -5.95 2.93 12.37
C TYR A 91 -5.06 1.75 12.82
N ASP A 92 -5.64 0.84 13.59
CA ASP A 92 -4.97 -0.39 14.03
C ASP A 92 -5.08 -1.44 12.92
N GLU A 93 -4.03 -1.58 12.12
CA GLU A 93 -3.95 -2.49 10.98
C GLU A 93 -4.16 -3.95 11.40
N ALA A 94 -3.63 -4.33 12.58
CA ALA A 94 -3.73 -5.69 13.08
C ALA A 94 -5.17 -6.01 13.54
N ALA A 95 -5.83 -5.04 14.20
CA ALA A 95 -7.22 -5.20 14.58
C ALA A 95 -8.15 -5.23 13.36
N TRP A 96 -7.89 -4.40 12.34
CA TRP A 96 -8.68 -4.42 11.10
C TRP A 96 -8.55 -5.75 10.35
N ALA A 97 -7.35 -6.33 10.28
CA ALA A 97 -7.14 -7.62 9.65
C ALA A 97 -7.86 -8.80 10.34
N LEU A 98 -8.43 -8.60 11.52
CA LEU A 98 -9.23 -9.58 12.25
C LEU A 98 -10.75 -9.36 12.12
N LEU A 99 -11.17 -8.30 11.42
CA LEU A 99 -12.60 -8.06 11.19
C LEU A 99 -13.18 -9.09 10.20
N PRO A 100 -14.49 -9.36 10.27
CA PRO A 100 -15.12 -10.40 9.43
C PRO A 100 -15.00 -10.18 7.93
N ASP A 101 -14.92 -8.94 7.47
CA ASP A 101 -14.73 -8.61 6.05
C ASP A 101 -13.37 -9.04 5.50
N SER A 102 -12.34 -9.18 6.36
CA SER A 102 -11.03 -9.75 5.98
C SER A 102 -11.06 -11.26 5.68
N LEU A 103 -12.21 -11.93 5.88
CA LEU A 103 -12.45 -13.33 5.54
C LEU A 103 -13.24 -13.50 4.22
N LEU A 104 -13.70 -12.41 3.63
CA LEU A 104 -14.45 -12.44 2.38
C LEU A 104 -13.57 -12.85 1.18
N PRO A 105 -14.18 -13.24 0.04
CA PRO A 105 -13.46 -13.40 -1.22
C PRO A 105 -12.70 -12.12 -1.60
N ILE A 106 -11.46 -12.28 -2.12
CA ILE A 106 -10.55 -11.17 -2.40
C ILE A 106 -10.96 -10.27 -3.57
N GLU A 107 -11.86 -10.76 -4.43
CA GLU A 107 -12.29 -10.08 -5.66
C GLU A 107 -12.84 -8.69 -5.38
N GLY A 108 -13.58 -8.51 -4.30
CA GLY A 108 -14.10 -7.20 -3.89
C GLY A 108 -12.99 -6.19 -3.63
N SER A 109 -11.92 -6.61 -2.95
CA SER A 109 -10.77 -5.75 -2.68
C SER A 109 -9.93 -5.50 -3.93
N LEU A 110 -9.79 -6.47 -4.83
CA LEU A 110 -9.10 -6.27 -6.10
C LEU A 110 -9.81 -5.24 -6.99
N VAL A 111 -11.14 -5.34 -7.12
CA VAL A 111 -11.96 -4.36 -7.85
C VAL A 111 -11.89 -2.98 -7.20
N PHE A 112 -11.95 -2.94 -5.87
CA PHE A 112 -11.86 -1.68 -5.12
C PHE A 112 -10.50 -1.00 -5.32
N ILE A 113 -9.38 -1.74 -5.24
CA ILE A 113 -8.03 -1.21 -5.49
C ILE A 113 -7.90 -0.67 -6.91
N ASP A 114 -8.40 -1.38 -7.91
CA ASP A 114 -8.35 -0.93 -9.31
C ASP A 114 -9.08 0.41 -9.49
N ALA A 115 -10.32 0.50 -9.03
CA ALA A 115 -11.12 1.72 -9.10
C ALA A 115 -10.52 2.88 -8.28
N LEU A 116 -9.99 2.57 -7.09
CA LEU A 116 -9.32 3.54 -6.23
C LEU A 116 -8.06 4.11 -6.91
N HIS A 117 -7.21 3.22 -7.46
CA HIS A 117 -5.96 3.63 -8.10
C HIS A 117 -6.20 4.42 -9.38
N ALA A 118 -7.22 4.12 -10.17
CA ALA A 118 -7.59 4.94 -11.32
C ALA A 118 -7.81 6.42 -10.91
N ARG A 119 -8.49 6.66 -9.79
CA ARG A 119 -8.71 8.00 -9.25
C ARG A 119 -7.45 8.56 -8.57
N PHE A 120 -6.73 7.74 -7.82
CA PHE A 120 -5.55 8.16 -7.08
C PHE A 120 -4.43 8.60 -8.03
N VAL A 121 -4.14 7.82 -9.06
CA VAL A 121 -3.15 8.16 -10.09
C VAL A 121 -3.53 9.44 -10.83
N SER A 122 -4.82 9.62 -11.16
CA SER A 122 -5.32 10.87 -11.76
C SER A 122 -5.04 12.08 -10.87
N LEU A 123 -5.31 11.96 -9.56
CA LEU A 123 -4.99 13.01 -8.58
C LEU A 123 -3.48 13.27 -8.53
N LEU A 124 -2.65 12.23 -8.35
CA LEU A 124 -1.19 12.35 -8.25
C LEU A 124 -0.57 13.00 -9.50
N LYS A 125 -1.06 12.65 -10.70
CA LYS A 125 -0.58 13.23 -11.98
C LYS A 125 -0.98 14.70 -12.15
N SER A 126 -2.00 15.18 -11.45
CA SER A 126 -2.44 16.59 -11.49
C SER A 126 -1.72 17.50 -10.50
N MET A 127 -0.93 16.93 -9.56
CA MET A 127 -0.28 17.68 -8.50
C MET A 127 0.98 18.39 -8.99
N SER A 128 1.15 19.64 -8.55
CA SER A 128 2.38 20.42 -8.74
C SER A 128 3.49 20.01 -7.75
N ASP A 129 4.70 20.50 -7.97
CA ASP A 129 5.81 20.27 -7.04
C ASP A 129 5.54 20.88 -5.65
N GLU A 130 4.84 22.02 -5.59
CA GLU A 130 4.40 22.65 -4.34
C GLU A 130 3.37 21.78 -3.61
N ASP A 131 2.47 21.12 -4.34
CA ASP A 131 1.50 20.23 -3.73
C ASP A 131 2.18 19.05 -3.01
N PHE A 132 3.26 18.50 -3.55
CA PHE A 132 4.04 17.45 -2.89
C PHE A 132 4.77 17.92 -1.62
N GLN A 133 4.93 19.21 -1.40
CA GLN A 133 5.47 19.77 -0.15
C GLN A 133 4.39 19.95 0.94
N LYS A 134 3.11 20.00 0.56
CA LYS A 134 2.01 19.92 1.53
C LYS A 134 2.08 18.60 2.28
N GLY A 135 1.36 18.51 3.40
CA GLY A 135 1.41 17.30 4.20
C GLY A 135 0.35 17.27 5.30
N PHE A 136 0.50 16.33 6.17
CA PHE A 136 -0.36 16.08 7.31
C PHE A 136 0.46 15.77 8.56
N VAL A 137 -0.16 15.84 9.73
CA VAL A 137 0.42 15.41 11.00
C VAL A 137 -0.07 14.01 11.32
N HIS A 138 0.86 13.06 11.37
CA HIS A 138 0.58 11.71 11.90
C HIS A 138 0.84 11.73 13.40
N PRO A 139 -0.11 11.32 14.26
CA PRO A 139 0.06 11.41 15.72
C PRO A 139 1.32 10.73 16.27
N GLU A 140 1.76 9.64 15.65
CA GLU A 140 2.92 8.86 16.10
C GLU A 140 4.22 9.22 15.36
N ARG A 141 4.13 9.74 14.10
CA ARG A 141 5.28 9.98 13.22
C ARG A 141 5.58 11.45 12.99
N GLY A 142 4.71 12.33 13.50
CA GLY A 142 4.84 13.77 13.30
C GLY A 142 4.46 14.24 11.89
N ARG A 143 5.06 15.33 11.45
CA ARG A 143 4.80 15.93 10.13
C ARG A 143 5.33 15.04 8.99
N MET A 144 4.48 14.79 8.02
CA MET A 144 4.77 14.00 6.83
C MET A 144 4.31 14.74 5.58
N THR A 145 5.21 14.95 4.63
CA THR A 145 4.86 15.55 3.33
C THR A 145 4.16 14.53 2.43
N LEU A 146 3.43 15.02 1.43
CA LEU A 146 2.83 14.16 0.40
C LEU A 146 3.90 13.44 -0.45
N ALA A 147 5.08 14.04 -0.64
CA ALA A 147 6.22 13.35 -1.26
C ALA A 147 6.69 12.15 -0.43
N ASN A 148 6.79 12.31 0.89
CA ASN A 148 7.12 11.18 1.79
C ASN A 148 6.02 10.10 1.74
N ASN A 149 4.75 10.50 1.79
CA ASN A 149 3.65 9.55 1.73
C ASN A 149 3.59 8.80 0.39
N LEU A 150 3.92 9.46 -0.74
CA LEU A 150 4.06 8.81 -2.04
C LEU A 150 5.15 7.72 -2.01
N ALA A 151 6.32 8.03 -1.48
CA ALA A 151 7.43 7.07 -1.36
C ALA A 151 7.07 5.89 -0.44
N ILE A 152 6.35 6.15 0.67
CA ILE A 152 5.85 5.08 1.54
C ILE A 152 4.94 4.13 0.76
N TYR A 153 3.99 4.65 -0.01
CA TYR A 153 2.99 3.80 -0.68
C TYR A 153 3.54 3.10 -1.92
N GLU A 154 4.55 3.65 -2.58
CA GLU A 154 5.34 2.94 -3.57
C GLU A 154 6.04 1.72 -2.93
N TRP A 155 6.80 1.95 -1.86
CA TRP A 155 7.46 0.88 -1.13
C TRP A 155 6.47 -0.13 -0.56
N HIS A 156 5.37 0.32 0.05
CA HIS A 156 4.30 -0.51 0.62
C HIS A 156 3.69 -1.44 -0.43
N SER A 157 3.48 -0.94 -1.64
CA SER A 157 2.96 -1.71 -2.77
C SER A 157 3.90 -2.88 -3.10
N ARG A 158 5.18 -2.61 -3.34
CA ARG A 158 6.18 -3.65 -3.62
C ARG A 158 6.33 -4.62 -2.44
N HIS A 159 6.36 -4.11 -1.24
CA HIS A 159 6.55 -4.88 -0.01
C HIS A 159 5.46 -5.95 0.16
N HIS A 160 4.20 -5.60 0.01
CA HIS A 160 3.10 -6.56 0.17
C HIS A 160 2.93 -7.49 -1.03
N VAL A 161 3.19 -7.03 -2.25
CA VAL A 161 3.28 -7.92 -3.43
C VAL A 161 4.40 -8.95 -3.22
N ALA A 162 5.56 -8.52 -2.70
CA ALA A 162 6.68 -9.41 -2.44
C ALA A 162 6.38 -10.44 -1.32
N HIS A 163 5.58 -10.11 -0.30
CA HIS A 163 5.12 -11.11 0.67
C HIS A 163 4.41 -12.29 -0.03
N ILE A 164 3.51 -11.98 -0.96
CA ILE A 164 2.72 -12.98 -1.69
C ILE A 164 3.61 -13.77 -2.67
N THR A 165 4.38 -13.08 -3.50
CA THR A 165 5.20 -13.73 -4.54
C THR A 165 6.32 -14.58 -3.95
N ASN A 166 6.94 -14.14 -2.85
CA ASN A 166 7.95 -14.93 -2.15
C ASN A 166 7.35 -16.17 -1.46
N LEU A 167 6.11 -16.06 -0.93
CA LEU A 167 5.39 -17.24 -0.43
C LEU A 167 5.16 -18.23 -1.57
N ARG A 168 4.62 -17.77 -2.72
CA ARG A 168 4.38 -18.63 -3.88
C ARG A 168 5.64 -19.34 -4.36
N GLN A 169 6.75 -18.61 -4.47
CA GLN A 169 8.03 -19.18 -4.87
C GLN A 169 8.51 -20.27 -3.87
N ARG A 170 8.41 -20.00 -2.56
CA ARG A 170 8.81 -20.94 -1.52
C ARG A 170 7.95 -22.20 -1.49
N MET A 171 6.66 -22.07 -1.80
CA MET A 171 5.69 -23.16 -1.82
C MET A 171 5.56 -23.85 -3.17
N ALA A 172 6.27 -23.37 -4.20
CA ALA A 172 6.19 -23.85 -5.59
C ALA A 172 4.76 -23.77 -6.18
N TRP A 173 4.06 -22.66 -5.97
CA TRP A 173 2.69 -22.40 -6.46
C TRP A 173 2.68 -21.59 -7.76
#